data_81366dbaf195e4d1eb11f1b117fce69d
#
_entry.id   81366dbaf195e4d1eb11f1b117fce69d
#
_cell.length_a   1.000
_cell.length_b   1.000
_cell.length_c   1.000
_cell.angle_alpha   90.00
_cell.angle_beta   90.00
_cell.angle_gamma   90.00
#
_symmetry.space_group_name_H-M   'P 1'
#
loop_
_entity.id
_entity.type
_entity.pdbx_description
1 polymer ?
#
loop_
_entity_poly.entity_id
_entity_poly.type
_entity_poly.pdbx_seq_one_letter_code
_entity_poly.pdbx_strand_id
1 'polypeptide(L)'
;MTLVAEVAAPEPVGPLLFANHNPNFGLDFEHEREGQAVTAARAIEELVGQRRLHVVVAGDFDTVPEAASVRFWRGRQSLEGTSVCYWDAWESIHPDDPGHTFTPDNPLLSGGTWPQERGRRIDYVMVRCVDHGPTLNVGACTRIFDQPVDGVWATDHFGVVADLAVPTRTPTVVS
;
A
#
# COMPACT_ATOMS: atom_id res chain seq x y z
N MET A 1 9.11 -6.03 -8.89
CA MET A 1 8.25 -6.06 -10.12
C MET A 1 6.92 -5.37 -9.82
N THR A 2 6.29 -4.70 -10.82
CA THR A 2 4.94 -4.14 -10.65
C THR A 2 4.03 -4.68 -11.74
N LEU A 3 2.90 -5.25 -11.34
CA LEU A 3 1.86 -5.71 -12.25
C LEU A 3 0.65 -4.77 -12.11
N VAL A 4 0.16 -4.23 -13.22
CA VAL A 4 -1.03 -3.34 -13.22
C VAL A 4 -2.15 -4.00 -14.01
N ALA A 5 -3.34 -4.01 -13.45
CA ALA A 5 -4.56 -4.51 -14.07
C ALA A 5 -5.70 -3.49 -13.95
N GLU A 6 -6.50 -3.35 -14.99
CA GLU A 6 -7.78 -2.66 -14.90
C GLU A 6 -8.85 -3.65 -14.44
N VAL A 7 -9.51 -3.32 -13.34
CA VAL A 7 -10.53 -4.15 -12.70
C VAL A 7 -11.89 -3.51 -12.91
N ALA A 8 -12.82 -4.26 -13.45
CA ALA A 8 -14.23 -3.86 -13.58
C ALA A 8 -14.94 -4.07 -12.24
N ALA A 9 -14.75 -3.14 -11.30
CA ALA A 9 -15.45 -3.17 -10.03
C ALA A 9 -16.92 -2.75 -10.22
N PRO A 10 -17.86 -3.26 -9.39
CA PRO A 10 -19.25 -2.88 -9.47
C PRO A 10 -19.47 -1.41 -9.07
N GLU A 11 -20.58 -0.83 -9.53
CA GLU A 11 -21.02 0.48 -9.05
C GLU A 11 -21.25 0.45 -7.52
N PRO A 12 -20.97 1.54 -6.79
CA PRO A 12 -20.59 2.87 -7.28
C PRO A 12 -19.09 3.07 -7.53
N VAL A 13 -18.23 2.09 -7.34
CA VAL A 13 -16.77 2.21 -7.51
C VAL A 13 -16.42 2.33 -8.99
N GLY A 14 -17.02 1.50 -9.85
CA GLY A 14 -16.71 1.45 -11.26
C GLY A 14 -15.31 0.92 -11.57
N PRO A 15 -14.79 1.13 -12.77
CA PRO A 15 -13.47 0.62 -13.15
C PRO A 15 -12.36 1.29 -12.34
N LEU A 16 -11.38 0.50 -11.89
CA LEU A 16 -10.20 0.96 -11.19
C LEU A 16 -8.92 0.30 -11.72
N LEU A 17 -7.78 0.94 -11.53
CA LEU A 17 -6.48 0.30 -11.71
C LEU A 17 -6.02 -0.30 -10.38
N PHE A 18 -5.70 -1.57 -10.39
CA PHE A 18 -5.05 -2.26 -9.29
C PHE A 18 -3.61 -2.56 -9.67
N ALA A 19 -2.67 -2.10 -8.86
CA ALA A 19 -1.24 -2.36 -9.04
C ALA A 19 -0.72 -3.22 -7.88
N ASN A 20 -0.21 -4.40 -8.19
CA ASN A 20 0.59 -5.18 -7.25
C ASN A 20 2.04 -4.73 -7.39
N HIS A 21 2.59 -4.13 -6.33
CA HIS A 21 3.97 -3.64 -6.29
C HIS A 21 4.79 -4.49 -5.32
N ASN A 22 5.82 -5.14 -5.87
CA ASN A 22 6.79 -5.95 -5.13
C ASN A 22 8.17 -5.63 -5.69
N PRO A 23 8.89 -4.67 -5.09
CA PRO A 23 10.23 -4.25 -5.51
C PRO A 23 11.32 -5.24 -5.05
N ASN A 24 12.58 -4.81 -5.06
CA ASN A 24 13.69 -5.62 -4.56
C ASN A 24 13.63 -5.75 -3.03
N PHE A 25 13.85 -6.96 -2.55
CA PHE A 25 14.05 -7.24 -1.12
C PHE A 25 15.50 -6.95 -0.70
N GLY A 26 15.75 -6.97 0.60
CA GLY A 26 17.05 -6.70 1.18
C GLY A 26 17.17 -5.27 1.72
N LEU A 27 17.84 -5.14 2.87
CA LEU A 27 17.86 -3.89 3.63
C LEU A 27 18.67 -2.78 2.94
N ASP A 28 19.63 -3.15 2.11
CA ASP A 28 20.56 -2.25 1.41
C ASP A 28 20.11 -1.86 -0.02
N PHE A 29 18.91 -2.30 -0.47
CA PHE A 29 18.39 -2.02 -1.82
C PHE A 29 17.40 -0.83 -1.89
N GLU A 30 17.47 0.14 -0.96
CA GLU A 30 16.54 1.26 -0.99
C GLU A 30 16.67 2.12 -2.25
N HIS A 31 17.89 2.30 -2.76
CA HIS A 31 18.12 3.03 -4.01
C HIS A 31 17.40 2.38 -5.21
N GLU A 32 17.46 1.06 -5.31
CA GLU A 32 16.76 0.29 -6.35
C GLU A 32 15.23 0.38 -6.17
N ARG A 33 14.75 0.33 -4.93
CA ARG A 33 13.32 0.50 -4.62
C ARG A 33 12.82 1.90 -5.01
N GLU A 34 13.61 2.94 -4.79
CA GLU A 34 13.30 4.31 -5.26
C GLU A 34 13.09 4.36 -6.78
N GLY A 35 14.03 3.81 -7.55
CA GLY A 35 13.94 3.76 -9.02
C GLY A 35 12.74 2.92 -9.50
N GLN A 36 12.47 1.80 -8.82
CA GLN A 36 11.32 0.94 -9.12
C GLN A 36 9.99 1.63 -8.78
N ALA A 37 9.91 2.37 -7.67
CA ALA A 37 8.74 3.15 -7.29
C ALA A 37 8.45 4.26 -8.33
N VAL A 38 9.47 5.01 -8.76
CA VAL A 38 9.33 6.04 -9.80
C VAL A 38 8.86 5.44 -11.12
N THR A 39 9.44 4.33 -11.54
CA THR A 39 9.06 3.65 -12.78
C THR A 39 7.61 3.17 -12.73
N ALA A 40 7.21 2.55 -11.61
CA ALA A 40 5.84 2.09 -11.40
C ALA A 40 4.85 3.26 -11.39
N ALA A 41 5.17 4.33 -10.66
CA ALA A 41 4.30 5.51 -10.58
C ALA A 41 4.11 6.18 -11.95
N ARG A 42 5.18 6.36 -12.73
CA ARG A 42 5.08 6.93 -14.09
C ARG A 42 4.20 6.06 -15.00
N ALA A 43 4.36 4.74 -14.96
CA ALA A 43 3.54 3.83 -15.75
C ALA A 43 2.06 3.87 -15.34
N ILE A 44 1.76 3.94 -14.03
CA ILE A 44 0.39 4.05 -13.52
C ILE A 44 -0.23 5.38 -13.96
N GLU A 45 0.46 6.51 -13.80
CA GLU A 45 -0.07 7.81 -14.18
C GLU A 45 -0.26 7.93 -15.72
N GLU A 46 0.58 7.29 -16.52
CA GLU A 46 0.38 7.18 -17.97
C GLU A 46 -0.89 6.37 -18.31
N LEU A 47 -1.12 5.25 -17.64
CA LEU A 47 -2.34 4.45 -17.81
C LEU A 47 -3.60 5.19 -17.34
N VAL A 48 -3.52 5.99 -16.28
CA VAL A 48 -4.62 6.85 -15.84
C VAL A 48 -4.89 7.92 -16.90
N GLY A 49 -3.87 8.61 -17.40
CA GLY A 49 -3.99 9.67 -18.41
C GLY A 49 -5.01 10.72 -18.01
N GLN A 50 -6.01 10.97 -18.88
CA GLN A 50 -7.11 11.91 -18.63
C GLN A 50 -8.35 11.24 -17.99
N ARG A 51 -8.30 9.95 -17.69
CA ARG A 51 -9.40 9.20 -17.10
C ARG A 51 -9.53 9.49 -15.60
N ARG A 52 -10.74 9.54 -15.10
CA ARG A 52 -11.01 9.63 -13.66
C ARG A 52 -11.11 8.22 -13.07
N LEU A 53 -9.98 7.53 -12.98
CA LEU A 53 -9.90 6.20 -12.41
C LEU A 53 -9.45 6.24 -10.95
N HIS A 54 -10.04 5.38 -10.15
CA HIS A 54 -9.46 5.00 -8.88
C HIS A 54 -8.19 4.18 -9.13
N VAL A 55 -7.18 4.36 -8.29
CA VAL A 55 -6.00 3.52 -8.31
C VAL A 55 -5.71 3.02 -6.90
N VAL A 56 -5.51 1.72 -6.78
CA VAL A 56 -5.05 1.07 -5.56
C VAL A 56 -3.71 0.41 -5.87
N VAL A 57 -2.70 0.75 -5.10
CA VAL A 57 -1.39 0.07 -5.13
C VAL A 57 -1.28 -0.76 -3.86
N ALA A 58 -1.05 -2.05 -4.00
CA ALA A 58 -0.91 -2.96 -2.87
C ALA A 58 0.22 -3.96 -3.11
N GLY A 59 0.76 -4.53 -2.05
CA GLY A 59 1.77 -5.58 -2.11
C GLY A 59 2.79 -5.47 -1.01
N ASP A 60 3.79 -6.33 -1.08
CA ASP A 60 4.99 -6.30 -0.26
C ASP A 60 5.98 -5.31 -0.87
N PHE A 61 6.24 -4.20 -0.19
CA PHE A 61 7.16 -3.15 -0.61
C PHE A 61 8.58 -3.35 -0.09
N ASP A 62 8.79 -4.42 0.69
CA ASP A 62 10.09 -4.81 1.28
C ASP A 62 10.78 -3.70 2.12
N THR A 63 10.04 -2.68 2.53
CA THR A 63 10.61 -1.57 3.29
C THR A 63 9.58 -0.87 4.19
N VAL A 64 10.09 -0.12 5.17
CA VAL A 64 9.31 0.52 6.23
C VAL A 64 8.70 1.87 5.79
N PRO A 65 7.69 2.41 6.51
CA PRO A 65 7.02 3.66 6.16
C PRO A 65 7.93 4.89 6.07
N GLU A 66 9.06 4.88 6.76
CA GLU A 66 10.06 5.96 6.81
C GLU A 66 11.02 5.95 5.62
N ALA A 67 11.09 4.86 4.87
CA ALA A 67 11.96 4.72 3.71
C ALA A 67 11.58 5.70 2.59
N ALA A 68 12.55 6.12 1.79
CA ALA A 68 12.36 7.14 0.77
C ALA A 68 11.36 6.71 -0.30
N SER A 69 11.38 5.44 -0.72
CA SER A 69 10.44 4.87 -1.69
C SER A 69 8.99 4.88 -1.18
N VAL A 70 8.75 4.58 0.11
CA VAL A 70 7.39 4.66 0.69
C VAL A 70 6.97 6.10 0.90
N ARG A 71 7.87 6.99 1.37
CA ARG A 71 7.56 8.43 1.46
C ARG A 71 7.21 9.04 0.12
N PHE A 72 7.84 8.58 -0.98
CA PHE A 72 7.52 8.98 -2.34
C PHE A 72 6.06 8.62 -2.68
N TRP A 73 5.67 7.37 -2.48
CA TRP A 73 4.28 6.95 -2.70
C TRP A 73 3.28 7.78 -1.88
N ARG A 74 3.63 8.12 -0.65
CA ARG A 74 2.78 8.90 0.28
C ARG A 74 2.80 10.41 0.04
N GLY A 75 3.47 10.90 -1.01
CA GLY A 75 3.56 12.33 -1.34
C GLY A 75 4.45 13.14 -0.38
N ARG A 76 5.29 12.47 0.40
CA ARG A 76 6.18 13.11 1.40
C ARG A 76 7.61 13.29 0.90
N GLN A 77 7.89 12.86 -0.32
CA GLN A 77 9.17 12.98 -0.98
C GLN A 77 8.98 12.97 -2.50
N SER A 78 9.75 13.75 -3.23
CA SER A 78 9.88 13.64 -4.68
C SER A 78 11.15 12.84 -5.03
N LEU A 79 11.08 12.01 -6.07
CA LEU A 79 12.21 11.25 -6.58
C LEU A 79 12.31 11.48 -8.10
N GLU A 80 13.51 11.72 -8.60
CA GLU A 80 13.78 11.94 -10.04
C GLU A 80 12.83 12.97 -10.70
N GLY A 81 12.48 14.03 -9.96
CA GLY A 81 11.56 15.07 -10.46
C GLY A 81 10.11 14.60 -10.58
N THR A 82 9.78 13.42 -10.07
CA THR A 82 8.42 12.85 -10.03
C THR A 82 7.83 13.00 -8.63
N SER A 83 6.53 13.31 -8.56
CA SER A 83 5.77 13.34 -7.31
C SER A 83 4.42 12.67 -7.55
N VAL A 84 4.01 11.83 -6.62
CA VAL A 84 2.69 11.21 -6.54
C VAL A 84 2.18 11.32 -5.12
N CYS A 85 0.90 11.05 -4.88
CA CYS A 85 0.36 10.99 -3.52
C CYS A 85 -0.65 9.87 -3.42
N TYR A 86 -0.41 8.97 -2.47
CA TYR A 86 -1.30 7.88 -2.10
C TYR A 86 -1.49 7.87 -0.58
N TRP A 87 -2.70 7.60 -0.12
CA TRP A 87 -2.96 7.41 1.29
C TRP A 87 -2.77 5.94 1.65
N ASP A 88 -1.98 5.71 2.67
CA ASP A 88 -1.73 4.42 3.30
C ASP A 88 -2.95 4.02 4.13
N ALA A 89 -3.54 2.88 3.81
CA ALA A 89 -4.77 2.44 4.45
C ALA A 89 -4.57 2.12 5.94
N TRP A 90 -3.44 1.53 6.31
CA TRP A 90 -3.14 1.24 7.71
C TRP A 90 -3.03 2.51 8.53
N GLU A 91 -2.16 3.44 8.11
CA GLU A 91 -1.97 4.72 8.80
C GLU A 91 -3.27 5.53 8.90
N SER A 92 -4.14 5.45 7.88
CA SER A 92 -5.42 6.17 7.87
C SER A 92 -6.37 5.72 8.99
N ILE A 93 -6.29 4.46 9.40
CA ILE A 93 -7.18 3.86 10.41
C ILE A 93 -6.46 3.74 11.77
N HIS A 94 -5.16 3.46 11.76
CA HIS A 94 -4.37 3.15 12.94
C HIS A 94 -3.12 4.07 13.02
N PRO A 95 -3.28 5.38 13.21
CA PRO A 95 -2.17 6.34 13.14
C PRO A 95 -1.08 6.12 14.21
N ASP A 96 -1.45 5.48 15.33
CA ASP A 96 -0.56 5.22 16.47
C ASP A 96 -0.08 3.76 16.55
N ASP A 97 -0.51 2.88 15.62
CA ASP A 97 -0.10 1.48 15.57
C ASP A 97 0.88 1.26 14.40
N PRO A 98 2.10 0.77 14.65
CA PRO A 98 3.08 0.50 13.59
C PRO A 98 2.60 -0.52 12.56
N GLY A 99 1.67 -1.43 12.93
CA GLY A 99 1.04 -2.37 12.02
C GLY A 99 2.01 -3.39 11.41
N HIS A 100 2.95 -3.91 12.19
CA HIS A 100 3.96 -4.83 11.68
C HIS A 100 3.33 -6.01 10.94
N THR A 101 3.77 -6.24 9.72
CA THR A 101 3.34 -7.36 8.87
C THR A 101 4.41 -8.44 8.77
N PHE A 102 5.67 -8.08 8.93
CA PHE A 102 6.82 -8.99 9.02
C PHE A 102 7.43 -8.85 10.41
N THR A 103 7.13 -9.79 11.32
CA THR A 103 7.40 -9.64 12.75
C THR A 103 7.71 -10.99 13.41
N PRO A 104 8.60 -11.02 14.43
CA PRO A 104 8.88 -12.25 15.21
C PRO A 104 7.67 -12.81 15.97
N ASP A 105 6.54 -12.10 16.03
CA ASP A 105 5.27 -12.64 16.53
C ASP A 105 4.77 -13.80 15.65
N ASN A 106 5.21 -13.86 14.41
CA ASN A 106 4.98 -15.00 13.53
C ASN A 106 6.05 -16.07 13.75
N PRO A 107 5.68 -17.30 14.20
CA PRO A 107 6.64 -18.37 14.49
C PRO A 107 7.44 -18.84 13.27
N LEU A 108 6.92 -18.67 12.05
CA LEU A 108 7.67 -18.99 10.83
C LEU A 108 8.87 -18.06 10.66
N LEU A 109 8.75 -16.83 11.15
CA LEU A 109 9.83 -15.84 11.10
C LEU A 109 10.82 -16.06 12.26
N SER A 110 10.33 -16.10 13.50
CA SER A 110 11.18 -16.21 14.69
C SER A 110 11.91 -17.54 14.79
N GLY A 111 11.32 -18.62 14.29
CA GLY A 111 11.95 -19.96 14.21
C GLY A 111 12.70 -20.23 12.91
N GLY A 112 12.74 -19.28 11.98
CA GLY A 112 13.23 -19.45 10.63
C GLY A 112 14.55 -18.73 10.33
N THR A 113 14.63 -18.14 9.14
CA THR A 113 15.86 -17.58 8.54
C THR A 113 16.26 -16.22 9.13
N TRP A 114 15.33 -15.51 9.81
CA TRP A 114 15.50 -14.13 10.23
C TRP A 114 15.41 -13.91 11.75
N PRO A 115 16.30 -14.54 12.56
CA PRO A 115 16.20 -14.52 14.03
C PRO A 115 16.46 -13.13 14.65
N GLN A 116 16.96 -12.16 13.89
CA GLN A 116 17.25 -10.79 14.33
C GLN A 116 16.17 -9.78 13.92
N GLU A 117 15.11 -10.23 13.25
CA GLU A 117 13.99 -9.35 12.87
C GLU A 117 13.30 -8.77 14.12
N ARG A 118 12.98 -7.47 14.07
CA ARG A 118 12.38 -6.73 15.19
C ARG A 118 10.92 -6.35 14.97
N GLY A 119 10.40 -6.66 13.78
CA GLY A 119 9.08 -6.26 13.33
C GLY A 119 9.12 -5.03 12.43
N ARG A 120 8.56 -5.17 11.23
CA ARG A 120 8.41 -4.11 10.22
C ARG A 120 7.03 -4.19 9.58
N ARG A 121 6.48 -3.06 9.20
CA ARG A 121 5.37 -3.00 8.25
C ARG A 121 5.96 -2.80 6.87
N ILE A 122 5.85 -3.81 6.04
CA ILE A 122 6.40 -3.85 4.68
C ILE A 122 5.33 -4.17 3.63
N ASP A 123 4.16 -4.61 4.04
CA ASP A 123 2.99 -4.84 3.20
C ASP A 123 2.02 -3.68 3.30
N TYR A 124 1.53 -3.19 2.17
CA TYR A 124 0.72 -1.98 2.10
C TYR A 124 -0.49 -2.15 1.21
N VAL A 125 -1.53 -1.38 1.52
CA VAL A 125 -2.62 -1.01 0.62
C VAL A 125 -2.66 0.51 0.58
N MET A 126 -2.51 1.09 -0.61
CA MET A 126 -2.43 2.52 -0.81
C MET A 126 -3.43 2.99 -1.85
N VAL A 127 -4.12 4.10 -1.59
CA VAL A 127 -5.16 4.67 -2.46
C VAL A 127 -4.68 5.98 -3.05
N ARG A 128 -4.73 6.12 -4.38
CA ARG A 128 -4.34 7.34 -5.09
C ARG A 128 -5.13 8.55 -4.64
N CYS A 129 -4.43 9.66 -4.42
CA CYS A 129 -5.02 10.95 -4.14
C CYS A 129 -5.13 11.80 -5.41
N VAL A 130 -6.17 12.63 -5.45
CA VAL A 130 -6.33 13.73 -6.39
C VAL A 130 -6.76 14.97 -5.61
N ASP A 131 -6.40 16.14 -6.10
CA ASP A 131 -6.69 17.43 -5.45
C ASP A 131 -6.23 17.43 -3.97
N HIS A 132 -7.12 17.13 -3.03
CA HIS A 132 -6.87 17.23 -1.58
C HIS A 132 -7.19 15.95 -0.80
N GLY A 133 -7.36 14.82 -1.47
CA GLY A 133 -7.70 13.58 -0.78
C GLY A 133 -7.70 12.33 -1.65
N PRO A 134 -7.92 11.16 -1.03
CA PRO A 134 -7.94 9.90 -1.75
C PRO A 134 -9.18 9.78 -2.63
N THR A 135 -9.04 9.06 -3.74
CA THR A 135 -10.15 8.80 -4.66
C THR A 135 -11.17 7.80 -4.10
N LEU A 136 -10.77 6.98 -3.13
CA LEU A 136 -11.63 6.11 -2.32
C LEU A 136 -11.30 6.35 -0.84
N ASN A 137 -12.34 6.41 -0.01
CA ASN A 137 -12.18 6.45 1.44
C ASN A 137 -11.79 5.07 1.97
N VAL A 138 -10.87 5.04 2.92
CA VAL A 138 -10.56 3.86 3.71
C VAL A 138 -11.55 3.80 4.87
N GLY A 139 -12.44 2.80 4.87
CA GLY A 139 -13.44 2.58 5.92
C GLY A 139 -12.92 1.69 7.05
N ALA A 140 -12.09 0.72 6.72
CA ALA A 140 -11.41 -0.16 7.67
C ALA A 140 -10.09 -0.65 7.09
N CYS A 141 -9.18 -1.04 7.97
CA CYS A 141 -7.93 -1.71 7.58
C CYS A 141 -7.57 -2.70 8.70
N THR A 142 -7.31 -3.95 8.37
CA THR A 142 -7.01 -5.01 9.35
C THR A 142 -5.90 -5.91 8.87
N ARG A 143 -5.18 -6.51 9.83
CA ARG A 143 -4.28 -7.62 9.53
C ARG A 143 -5.08 -8.90 9.38
N ILE A 144 -4.60 -9.79 8.52
CA ILE A 144 -5.09 -11.14 8.32
C ILE A 144 -3.92 -12.13 8.32
N PHE A 145 -4.20 -13.40 8.47
CA PHE A 145 -3.19 -14.47 8.58
C PHE A 145 -2.26 -14.30 9.78
N ASP A 146 -2.66 -13.50 10.77
CA ASP A 146 -1.96 -13.25 12.03
C ASP A 146 -2.31 -14.26 13.12
N GLN A 147 -3.05 -15.30 12.76
CA GLN A 147 -3.37 -16.47 13.59
C GLN A 147 -3.27 -17.76 12.74
N PRO A 148 -2.84 -18.86 13.33
CA PRO A 148 -2.85 -20.14 12.63
C PRO A 148 -4.26 -20.70 12.48
N VAL A 149 -4.49 -21.44 11.40
CA VAL A 149 -5.68 -22.27 11.22
C VAL A 149 -5.29 -23.74 11.39
N ASP A 150 -5.90 -24.42 12.34
CA ASP A 150 -5.58 -25.81 12.72
C ASP A 150 -4.07 -26.03 13.01
N GLY A 151 -3.43 -25.01 13.60
CA GLY A 151 -2.00 -25.03 13.94
C GLY A 151 -1.06 -24.75 12.77
N VAL A 152 -1.60 -24.43 11.59
CA VAL A 152 -0.83 -24.12 10.37
C VAL A 152 -0.84 -22.60 10.13
N TRP A 153 0.35 -22.04 10.00
CA TRP A 153 0.55 -20.64 9.56
C TRP A 153 0.58 -20.57 8.03
N ALA A 154 -0.17 -19.68 7.45
CA ALA A 154 -0.32 -19.55 6.00
C ALA A 154 0.95 -19.01 5.31
N THR A 155 1.66 -18.11 5.99
CA THR A 155 2.81 -17.37 5.47
C THR A 155 3.62 -16.79 6.62
N ASP A 156 4.85 -16.40 6.38
CA ASP A 156 5.71 -15.67 7.32
C ASP A 156 5.39 -14.17 7.40
N HIS A 157 4.57 -13.64 6.48
CA HIS A 157 3.98 -12.30 6.59
C HIS A 157 2.57 -12.36 7.15
N PHE A 158 2.14 -11.29 7.81
CA PHE A 158 0.73 -10.99 8.02
C PHE A 158 0.20 -10.19 6.84
N GLY A 159 -0.96 -10.58 6.29
CA GLY A 159 -1.60 -9.85 5.22
C GLY A 159 -2.29 -8.57 5.72
N VAL A 160 -2.61 -7.68 4.78
CA VAL A 160 -3.38 -6.45 5.03
C VAL A 160 -4.62 -6.44 4.15
N VAL A 161 -5.79 -6.19 4.74
CA VAL A 161 -7.06 -5.99 4.06
C VAL A 161 -7.60 -4.61 4.37
N ALA A 162 -8.05 -3.88 3.34
CA ALA A 162 -8.68 -2.59 3.48
C ALA A 162 -10.07 -2.57 2.84
N ASP A 163 -11.05 -2.02 3.54
CA ASP A 163 -12.37 -1.71 2.99
C ASP A 163 -12.35 -0.32 2.39
N LEU A 164 -12.63 -0.24 1.09
CA LEU A 164 -12.59 0.98 0.31
C LEU A 164 -13.99 1.34 -0.21
N ALA A 165 -14.36 2.62 -0.10
CA ALA A 165 -15.65 3.12 -0.54
C ALA A 165 -15.51 4.46 -1.28
N VAL A 166 -16.40 4.72 -2.23
CA VAL A 166 -16.48 6.03 -2.88
C VAL A 166 -16.81 7.11 -1.84
N PRO A 167 -16.08 8.25 -1.83
CA PRO A 167 -16.38 9.35 -0.92
C PRO A 167 -17.82 9.84 -1.10
N THR A 168 -18.60 9.83 -0.01
CA THR A 168 -19.90 10.49 0.01
C THR A 168 -19.69 11.99 -0.05
N ARG A 169 -20.11 12.66 -1.15
CA ARG A 169 -20.16 14.11 -1.20
C ARG A 169 -21.17 14.59 -0.16
N THR A 170 -20.71 15.17 0.93
CA THR A 170 -21.60 15.98 1.79
C THR A 170 -21.98 17.21 0.96
N PRO A 171 -23.28 17.49 0.74
CA PRO A 171 -23.68 18.71 0.06
C PRO A 171 -23.14 19.90 0.85
N THR A 172 -22.25 20.68 0.24
CA THR A 172 -21.83 21.97 0.82
C THR A 172 -23.05 22.86 0.76
N VAL A 173 -23.70 23.09 1.88
CA VAL A 173 -24.69 24.16 2.01
C VAL A 173 -23.89 25.47 1.91
N VAL A 174 -23.90 26.08 0.71
CA VAL A 174 -23.41 27.44 0.51
C VAL A 174 -24.47 28.35 1.11
N SER A 175 -24.21 28.89 2.29
CA SER A 175 -24.98 29.94 2.92
C SER A 175 -24.60 31.31 2.35
#